data_9bbb72fdcc36a7d5232bb79da885d685
#
_entry.id   9bbb72fdcc36a7d5232bb79da885d685
#
_cell.length_a   1.000
_cell.length_b   1.000
_cell.length_c   1.000
_cell.angle_alpha   90.00
_cell.angle_beta   90.00
_cell.angle_gamma   90.00
#
_symmetry.space_group_name_H-M   'P 1'
#
loop_
_entity.id
_entity.type
_entity.pdbx_description
1 polymer ?
#
loop_
_entity_poly.entity_id
_entity_poly.type
_entity_poly.pdbx_seq_one_letter_code
_entity_poly.pdbx_strand_id
1 'polypeptide(L)'
;LSVHGFRFSRDVQGHVLSLALPLVEQLGAVLDSPPLARAACYPAAEQRRYLDALFDSIAEEYSTQQPGRELMLQSLISALLVWVGRRSQALAHAETQGQDRGREHLQRFTRLLESHFREHRPIEQYASELGISAAHLNALCRRLAGQSALQLINQRLLLEAKRSLVYTAMTINQVSDSLGFSEPAYFSRFFKRGSGLSPKAFRLQR
;
A
#
# COMPACT_ATOMS: atom_id res chain seq x y z
N LEU A 1 -2.43 3.65 9.98
CA LEU A 1 -1.81 4.93 9.59
C LEU A 1 -0.34 4.84 9.95
N SER A 2 0.53 4.78 8.96
CA SER A 2 1.96 4.95 9.19
C SER A 2 2.24 6.45 9.25
N VAL A 3 2.87 6.92 10.31
CA VAL A 3 3.36 8.28 10.38
C VAL A 3 4.71 8.28 9.67
N HIS A 4 4.80 8.98 8.55
CA HIS A 4 6.04 9.16 7.82
C HIS A 4 6.66 10.50 8.24
N GLY A 5 7.89 10.45 8.73
CA GLY A 5 8.67 11.64 9.00
C GLY A 5 9.73 11.82 7.91
N PHE A 6 9.85 13.03 7.40
CA PHE A 6 10.91 13.40 6.46
C PHE A 6 11.93 14.29 7.17
N ARG A 7 13.21 14.01 6.94
CA ARG A 7 14.30 14.87 7.39
C ARG A 7 15.11 15.28 6.17
N PHE A 8 14.98 16.54 5.81
CA PHE A 8 15.66 17.13 4.66
C PHE A 8 16.86 17.97 5.12
N SER A 9 17.91 18.03 4.31
CA SER A 9 18.98 19.01 4.47
C SER A 9 18.46 20.42 4.12
N ARG A 10 19.15 21.48 4.60
CA ARG A 10 18.68 22.86 4.39
C ARG A 10 18.60 23.29 2.93
N ASP A 11 19.43 22.69 2.08
CA ASP A 11 19.57 23.07 0.67
C ASP A 11 18.91 22.08 -0.30
N VAL A 12 18.12 21.12 0.21
CA VAL A 12 17.44 20.17 -0.66
C VAL A 12 16.27 20.85 -1.36
N GLN A 13 16.21 20.66 -2.69
CA GLN A 13 15.08 21.05 -3.52
C GLN A 13 14.43 19.80 -4.09
N GLY A 14 13.11 19.74 -4.11
CA GLY A 14 12.39 18.61 -4.64
C GLY A 14 10.89 18.71 -4.41
N HIS A 15 10.17 17.73 -4.92
CA HIS A 15 8.73 17.62 -4.83
C HIS A 15 8.36 16.41 -3.96
N VAL A 16 7.26 16.50 -3.24
CA VAL A 16 6.63 15.38 -2.51
C VAL A 16 5.22 15.20 -3.05
N LEU A 17 4.93 14.04 -3.62
CA LEU A 17 3.61 13.66 -4.07
C LEU A 17 3.06 12.55 -3.17
N SER A 18 1.92 12.81 -2.54
CA SER A 18 1.19 11.82 -1.73
C SER A 18 -0.02 11.33 -2.49
N LEU A 19 -0.08 10.04 -2.75
CA LEU A 19 -1.16 9.40 -3.48
C LEU A 19 -1.95 8.46 -2.56
N ALA A 20 -3.28 8.49 -2.68
CA ALA A 20 -4.12 7.51 -2.03
C ALA A 20 -3.91 6.13 -2.67
N LEU A 21 -3.78 5.09 -1.82
CA LEU A 21 -3.53 3.73 -2.31
C LEU A 21 -4.56 3.25 -3.35
N PRO A 22 -5.88 3.46 -3.18
CA PRO A 22 -6.85 3.08 -4.20
C PRO A 22 -6.61 3.70 -5.58
N LEU A 23 -6.13 4.96 -5.63
CA LEU A 23 -5.77 5.60 -6.88
C LEU A 23 -4.55 4.92 -7.54
N VAL A 24 -3.55 4.60 -6.74
CA VAL A 24 -2.35 3.88 -7.23
C VAL A 24 -2.72 2.50 -7.75
N GLU A 25 -3.61 1.79 -7.06
CA GLU A 25 -4.10 0.46 -7.48
C GLU A 25 -4.90 0.56 -8.78
N GLN A 26 -5.81 1.53 -8.88
CA GLN A 26 -6.60 1.75 -10.08
C GLN A 26 -5.72 2.06 -11.31
N LEU A 27 -4.79 2.99 -11.17
CA LEU A 27 -3.89 3.39 -12.26
C LEU A 27 -2.82 2.31 -12.54
N GLY A 28 -2.40 1.58 -11.51
CA GLY A 28 -1.42 0.52 -11.60
C GLY A 28 -1.96 -0.80 -12.17
N ALA A 29 -3.29 -0.97 -12.23
CA ALA A 29 -3.92 -2.18 -12.77
C ALA A 29 -3.58 -2.42 -14.26
N VAL A 30 -3.19 -1.39 -14.98
CA VAL A 30 -2.76 -1.46 -16.40
C VAL A 30 -1.27 -1.81 -16.52
N LEU A 31 -0.52 -1.79 -15.42
CA LEU A 31 0.90 -2.09 -15.40
C LEU A 31 1.13 -3.55 -14.96
N ASP A 32 1.95 -4.29 -15.69
CA ASP A 32 2.31 -5.69 -15.36
C ASP A 32 2.99 -5.85 -13.99
N SER A 33 3.43 -4.75 -13.39
CA SER A 33 4.09 -4.75 -12.08
C SER A 33 3.66 -3.52 -11.26
N PRO A 34 3.25 -3.68 -10.00
CA PRO A 34 2.85 -2.55 -9.17
C PRO A 34 4.05 -1.61 -8.95
N PRO A 35 3.96 -0.33 -9.38
CA PRO A 35 5.11 0.57 -9.45
C PRO A 35 5.65 0.99 -8.08
N LEU A 36 4.88 0.81 -7.00
CA LEU A 36 5.21 1.27 -5.64
C LEU A 36 5.18 0.12 -4.62
N ALA A 37 5.50 -1.11 -5.04
CA ALA A 37 5.45 -2.29 -4.18
C ALA A 37 6.41 -2.24 -2.99
N ARG A 38 7.49 -1.47 -3.07
CA ARG A 38 8.47 -1.26 -1.99
C ARG A 38 9.09 0.14 -2.06
N ALA A 39 9.60 0.61 -0.93
CA ALA A 39 10.43 1.80 -0.90
C ALA A 39 11.73 1.55 -1.69
N ALA A 40 12.04 2.44 -2.61
CA ALA A 40 13.23 2.38 -3.43
C ALA A 40 13.70 3.79 -3.80
N CYS A 41 14.97 3.93 -4.17
CA CYS A 41 15.56 5.15 -4.66
C CYS A 41 16.06 4.93 -6.09
N TYR A 42 15.63 5.78 -7.01
CA TYR A 42 15.98 5.68 -8.42
C TYR A 42 16.76 6.93 -8.85
N PRO A 43 17.97 6.76 -9.42
CA PRO A 43 18.71 7.88 -9.98
C PRO A 43 17.94 8.47 -11.17
N ALA A 44 17.72 9.78 -11.13
CA ALA A 44 16.97 10.52 -12.15
C ALA A 44 17.86 11.35 -13.09
N ALA A 45 19.19 11.25 -13.00
CA ALA A 45 20.16 12.19 -13.56
C ALA A 45 19.87 12.61 -15.03
N GLU A 46 19.65 11.66 -15.93
CA GLU A 46 19.38 11.94 -17.34
C GLU A 46 17.94 12.41 -17.61
N GLN A 47 17.01 12.08 -16.73
CA GLN A 47 15.58 12.36 -16.88
C GLN A 47 15.08 13.39 -15.87
N ARG A 48 15.97 14.08 -15.19
CA ARG A 48 15.63 15.08 -14.17
C ARG A 48 14.67 16.13 -14.74
N ARG A 49 15.00 16.72 -15.89
CA ARG A 49 14.17 17.76 -16.53
C ARG A 49 12.74 17.25 -16.85
N TYR A 50 12.64 16.00 -17.30
CA TYR A 50 11.34 15.38 -17.55
C TYR A 50 10.52 15.22 -16.27
N LEU A 51 11.15 14.75 -15.19
CA LEU A 51 10.48 14.58 -13.91
C LEU A 51 10.09 15.93 -13.28
N ASP A 52 10.97 16.91 -13.31
CA ASP A 52 10.68 18.26 -12.81
C ASP A 52 9.46 18.84 -13.56
N ALA A 53 9.45 18.79 -14.88
CA ALA A 53 8.30 19.26 -15.69
C ALA A 53 7.01 18.48 -15.40
N LEU A 54 7.11 17.17 -15.13
CA LEU A 54 5.95 16.35 -14.80
C LEU A 54 5.39 16.71 -13.42
N PHE A 55 6.26 16.92 -12.41
CA PHE A 55 5.84 17.37 -11.09
C PHE A 55 5.25 18.77 -11.10
N ASP A 56 5.84 19.70 -11.87
CA ASP A 56 5.32 21.06 -12.06
C ASP A 56 3.93 21.02 -12.69
N SER A 57 3.74 20.21 -13.73
CA SER A 57 2.43 20.04 -14.38
C SER A 57 1.39 19.44 -13.42
N ILE A 58 1.76 18.49 -12.58
CA ILE A 58 0.87 17.92 -11.56
C ILE A 58 0.49 19.01 -10.53
N ALA A 59 1.45 19.80 -10.09
CA ALA A 59 1.21 20.85 -9.10
C ALA A 59 0.31 21.97 -9.67
N GLU A 60 0.54 22.39 -10.92
CA GLU A 60 -0.27 23.37 -11.62
C GLU A 60 -1.71 22.88 -11.78
N GLU A 61 -1.89 21.68 -12.33
CA GLU A 61 -3.23 21.09 -12.52
C GLU A 61 -3.96 20.85 -11.18
N TYR A 62 -3.22 20.48 -10.13
CA TYR A 62 -3.79 20.30 -8.80
C TYR A 62 -4.30 21.62 -8.20
N SER A 63 -3.62 22.73 -8.46
CA SER A 63 -3.96 24.07 -7.94
C SER A 63 -5.07 24.77 -8.72
N THR A 64 -5.39 24.33 -9.94
CA THR A 64 -6.40 24.91 -10.80
C THR A 64 -7.70 24.10 -10.80
N GLN A 65 -8.83 24.74 -11.17
CA GLN A 65 -10.12 24.06 -11.31
C GLN A 65 -10.60 24.18 -12.77
N GLN A 66 -9.82 23.62 -13.68
CA GLN A 66 -10.16 23.60 -15.10
C GLN A 66 -11.05 22.39 -15.46
N PRO A 67 -11.88 22.49 -16.51
CA PRO A 67 -12.61 21.35 -17.04
C PRO A 67 -11.63 20.21 -17.42
N GLY A 68 -11.96 18.97 -17.03
CA GLY A 68 -11.10 17.82 -17.31
C GLY A 68 -9.92 17.60 -16.34
N ARG A 69 -9.79 18.42 -15.28
CA ARG A 69 -8.76 18.36 -14.26
C ARG A 69 -8.48 16.93 -13.75
N GLU A 70 -9.53 16.20 -13.43
CA GLU A 70 -9.39 14.84 -12.89
C GLU A 70 -8.69 13.90 -13.89
N LEU A 71 -9.10 13.92 -15.15
CA LEU A 71 -8.51 13.13 -16.22
C LEU A 71 -7.06 13.55 -16.49
N MET A 72 -6.77 14.84 -16.46
CA MET A 72 -5.42 15.35 -16.63
C MET A 72 -4.51 14.88 -15.49
N LEU A 73 -4.92 15.02 -14.23
CA LEU A 73 -4.18 14.54 -13.08
C LEU A 73 -3.95 13.02 -13.15
N GLN A 74 -4.95 12.24 -13.49
CA GLN A 74 -4.81 10.78 -13.65
C GLN A 74 -3.80 10.44 -14.74
N SER A 75 -3.79 11.17 -15.85
CA SER A 75 -2.86 10.97 -16.96
C SER A 75 -1.41 11.29 -16.56
N LEU A 76 -1.19 12.42 -15.91
CA LEU A 76 0.14 12.83 -15.42
C LEU A 76 0.68 11.88 -14.34
N ILE A 77 -0.16 11.48 -13.40
CA ILE A 77 0.20 10.49 -12.37
C ILE A 77 0.49 9.13 -13.01
N SER A 78 -0.29 8.70 -14.00
CA SER A 78 -0.02 7.46 -14.74
C SER A 78 1.33 7.50 -15.43
N ALA A 79 1.72 8.63 -16.05
CA ALA A 79 3.05 8.79 -16.65
C ALA A 79 4.17 8.63 -15.61
N LEU A 80 4.01 9.21 -14.41
CA LEU A 80 4.94 9.03 -13.29
C LEU A 80 5.03 7.58 -12.84
N LEU A 81 3.89 6.91 -12.67
CA LEU A 81 3.85 5.50 -12.27
C LEU A 81 4.51 4.58 -13.30
N VAL A 82 4.31 4.84 -14.60
CA VAL A 82 5.01 4.13 -15.68
C VAL A 82 6.52 4.33 -15.59
N TRP A 83 6.97 5.55 -15.34
CA TRP A 83 8.40 5.84 -15.17
C TRP A 83 8.99 5.06 -13.99
N VAL A 84 8.35 5.11 -12.83
CA VAL A 84 8.77 4.36 -11.64
C VAL A 84 8.77 2.86 -11.91
N GLY A 85 7.73 2.32 -12.56
CA GLY A 85 7.62 0.91 -12.92
C GLY A 85 8.78 0.44 -13.80
N ARG A 86 9.12 1.20 -14.86
CA ARG A 86 10.27 0.91 -15.74
C ARG A 86 11.59 0.89 -14.98
N ARG A 87 11.82 1.83 -14.07
CA ARG A 87 13.03 1.87 -13.23
C ARG A 87 13.06 0.72 -12.22
N SER A 88 11.93 0.36 -11.64
CA SER A 88 11.80 -0.80 -10.76
C SER A 88 12.17 -2.10 -11.48
N GLN A 89 11.67 -2.29 -12.68
CA GLN A 89 12.00 -3.45 -13.51
C GLN A 89 13.49 -3.50 -13.89
N ALA A 90 14.08 -2.37 -14.30
CA ALA A 90 15.49 -2.29 -14.65
C ALA A 90 16.41 -2.66 -13.47
N LEU A 91 16.07 -2.22 -12.24
CA LEU A 91 16.81 -2.61 -11.04
C LEU A 91 16.58 -4.09 -10.67
N ALA A 92 15.36 -4.60 -10.82
CA ALA A 92 15.07 -6.01 -10.60
C ALA A 92 15.91 -6.90 -11.52
N HIS A 93 16.10 -6.56 -12.79
CA HIS A 93 16.95 -7.30 -13.71
C HIS A 93 18.43 -7.26 -13.32
N ALA A 94 18.90 -6.18 -12.72
CA ALA A 94 20.29 -6.03 -12.28
C ALA A 94 20.63 -6.81 -10.98
N GLU A 95 19.64 -7.08 -10.12
CA GLU A 95 19.81 -7.78 -8.83
C GLU A 95 19.60 -9.30 -8.90
N THR A 96 19.46 -9.90 -10.08
CA THR A 96 18.80 -11.19 -10.27
C THR A 96 19.72 -12.39 -10.46
N GLN A 97 19.48 -13.47 -9.85
CA GLN A 97 19.04 -14.79 -10.36
C GLN A 97 18.58 -15.75 -9.26
N GLY A 98 18.71 -15.43 -7.99
CA GLY A 98 18.35 -16.34 -6.88
C GLY A 98 17.34 -15.78 -5.88
N GLN A 99 17.05 -14.47 -5.91
CA GLN A 99 16.13 -13.81 -4.96
C GLN A 99 14.72 -13.58 -5.52
N ASP A 100 14.51 -13.79 -6.80
CA ASP A 100 13.32 -13.35 -7.53
C ASP A 100 12.03 -14.10 -7.16
N ARG A 101 12.10 -15.43 -7.09
CA ARG A 101 10.91 -16.25 -6.75
C ARG A 101 10.29 -15.90 -5.39
N GLY A 102 11.14 -15.60 -4.41
CA GLY A 102 10.64 -15.22 -3.08
C GLY A 102 9.91 -13.88 -3.08
N ARG A 103 10.40 -12.90 -3.84
CA ARG A 103 9.76 -11.59 -4.00
C ARG A 103 8.45 -11.71 -4.77
N GLU A 104 8.42 -12.51 -5.83
CA GLU A 104 7.20 -12.79 -6.58
C GLU A 104 6.12 -13.42 -5.70
N HIS A 105 6.48 -14.43 -4.90
CA HIS A 105 5.53 -15.02 -3.94
C HIS A 105 5.00 -13.98 -2.94
N LEU A 106 5.86 -13.10 -2.42
CA LEU A 106 5.42 -12.05 -1.49
C LEU A 106 4.46 -11.06 -2.17
N GLN A 107 4.74 -10.64 -3.41
CA GLN A 107 3.86 -9.76 -4.18
C GLN A 107 2.51 -10.42 -4.49
N ARG A 108 2.51 -11.68 -4.89
CA ARG A 108 1.27 -12.44 -5.09
C ARG A 108 0.49 -12.59 -3.79
N PHE A 109 1.19 -12.87 -2.67
CA PHE A 109 0.56 -12.90 -1.35
C PHE A 109 -0.10 -11.56 -0.99
N THR A 110 0.58 -10.44 -1.21
CA THR A 110 0.04 -9.11 -0.93
C THR A 110 -1.21 -8.84 -1.76
N ARG A 111 -1.23 -9.20 -3.04
CA ARG A 111 -2.43 -9.07 -3.90
C ARG A 111 -3.60 -9.94 -3.40
N LEU A 112 -3.34 -11.19 -3.06
CA LEU A 112 -4.35 -12.09 -2.49
C LEU A 112 -4.88 -11.56 -1.15
N LEU A 113 -3.99 -11.01 -0.32
CA LEU A 113 -4.36 -10.38 0.94
C LEU A 113 -5.30 -9.19 0.71
N GLU A 114 -4.98 -8.29 -0.22
CA GLU A 114 -5.85 -7.15 -0.54
C GLU A 114 -7.25 -7.57 -0.99
N SER A 115 -7.35 -8.64 -1.76
CA SER A 115 -8.64 -9.14 -2.24
C SER A 115 -9.46 -9.86 -1.16
N HIS A 116 -8.79 -10.48 -0.18
CA HIS A 116 -9.45 -11.46 0.72
C HIS A 116 -9.28 -11.19 2.22
N PHE A 117 -8.67 -10.08 2.64
CA PHE A 117 -8.40 -9.82 4.06
C PHE A 117 -9.64 -9.82 4.96
N ARG A 118 -10.82 -9.53 4.41
CA ARG A 118 -12.11 -9.55 5.13
C ARG A 118 -12.68 -10.94 5.37
N GLU A 119 -12.14 -11.96 4.69
CA GLU A 119 -12.62 -13.34 4.76
C GLU A 119 -11.99 -14.13 5.91
N HIS A 120 -11.04 -13.54 6.64
CA HIS A 120 -10.30 -14.18 7.73
C HIS A 120 -9.70 -15.53 7.36
N ARG A 121 -9.22 -15.65 6.10
CA ARG A 121 -8.60 -16.88 5.60
C ARG A 121 -7.39 -17.30 6.45
N PRO A 122 -7.23 -18.59 6.74
CA PRO A 122 -6.03 -19.12 7.38
C PRO A 122 -4.82 -18.98 6.44
N ILE A 123 -3.60 -18.93 7.02
CA ILE A 123 -2.35 -18.77 6.25
C ILE A 123 -2.17 -19.90 5.24
N GLU A 124 -2.61 -21.10 5.59
CA GLU A 124 -2.56 -22.32 4.77
C GLU A 124 -3.27 -22.13 3.43
N GLN A 125 -4.39 -21.41 3.42
CA GLN A 125 -5.14 -21.14 2.21
C GLN A 125 -4.38 -20.20 1.27
N TYR A 126 -3.81 -19.11 1.79
CA TYR A 126 -2.94 -18.22 1.01
C TYR A 126 -1.72 -18.96 0.46
N ALA A 127 -1.10 -19.80 1.29
CA ALA A 127 0.07 -20.59 0.90
C ALA A 127 -0.26 -21.60 -0.21
N SER A 128 -1.42 -22.26 -0.11
CA SER A 128 -1.93 -23.19 -1.12
C SER A 128 -2.15 -22.52 -2.48
N GLU A 129 -2.77 -21.33 -2.50
CA GLU A 129 -2.96 -20.56 -3.74
C GLU A 129 -1.64 -20.08 -4.37
N LEU A 130 -0.59 -19.93 -3.56
CA LEU A 130 0.75 -19.59 -4.03
C LEU A 130 1.57 -20.83 -4.48
N GLY A 131 1.07 -22.04 -4.22
CA GLY A 131 1.78 -23.29 -4.49
C GLY A 131 2.99 -23.52 -3.55
N ILE A 132 2.97 -22.99 -2.32
CA ILE A 132 4.02 -23.14 -1.31
C ILE A 132 3.44 -23.57 0.04
N SER A 133 4.31 -24.00 0.97
CA SER A 133 3.87 -24.29 2.33
C SER A 133 3.66 -23.03 3.16
N ALA A 134 2.79 -23.09 4.18
CA ALA A 134 2.59 -22.00 5.14
C ALA A 134 3.89 -21.61 5.87
N ALA A 135 4.74 -22.60 6.19
CA ALA A 135 6.05 -22.35 6.79
C ALA A 135 6.96 -21.53 5.84
N HIS A 136 6.97 -21.88 4.55
CA HIS A 136 7.74 -21.16 3.54
C HIS A 136 7.22 -19.74 3.36
N LEU A 137 5.89 -19.54 3.28
CA LEU A 137 5.27 -18.20 3.22
C LEU A 137 5.67 -17.35 4.42
N ASN A 138 5.60 -17.89 5.64
CA ASN A 138 6.03 -17.18 6.84
C ASN A 138 7.53 -16.81 6.81
N ALA A 139 8.40 -17.71 6.35
CA ALA A 139 9.82 -17.42 6.20
C ALA A 139 10.09 -16.31 5.19
N LEU A 140 9.39 -16.30 4.05
CA LEU A 140 9.45 -15.24 3.05
C LEU A 140 9.00 -13.89 3.61
N CYS A 141 7.84 -13.85 4.29
CA CYS A 141 7.31 -12.63 4.90
C CYS A 141 8.29 -12.06 5.94
N ARG A 142 8.85 -12.88 6.81
CA ARG A 142 9.85 -12.44 7.79
C ARG A 142 11.11 -11.90 7.14
N ARG A 143 11.61 -12.60 6.14
CA ARG A 143 12.85 -12.22 5.44
C ARG A 143 12.70 -10.94 4.62
N LEU A 144 11.58 -10.77 3.90
CA LEU A 144 11.41 -9.71 2.91
C LEU A 144 10.57 -8.54 3.43
N ALA A 145 9.65 -8.77 4.37
CA ALA A 145 8.80 -7.75 4.96
C ALA A 145 9.05 -7.51 6.46
N GLY A 146 9.99 -8.24 7.07
CA GLY A 146 10.32 -8.11 8.51
C GLY A 146 9.25 -8.64 9.46
N GLN A 147 8.18 -9.27 8.96
CA GLN A 147 7.00 -9.66 9.72
C GLN A 147 6.46 -11.02 9.27
N SER A 148 5.72 -11.73 10.14
CA SER A 148 5.04 -12.95 9.74
C SER A 148 3.85 -12.65 8.83
N ALA A 149 3.40 -13.66 8.06
CA ALA A 149 2.20 -13.53 7.22
C ALA A 149 0.96 -13.13 8.04
N LEU A 150 0.78 -13.70 9.24
CA LEU A 150 -0.32 -13.33 10.14
C LEU A 150 -0.24 -11.87 10.60
N GLN A 151 0.96 -11.36 10.88
CA GLN A 151 1.14 -9.95 11.23
C GLN A 151 0.75 -9.03 10.08
N LEU A 152 1.10 -9.36 8.83
CA LEU A 152 0.70 -8.60 7.65
C LEU A 152 -0.83 -8.61 7.47
N ILE A 153 -1.48 -9.77 7.63
CA ILE A 153 -2.95 -9.90 7.58
C ILE A 153 -3.59 -9.01 8.66
N ASN A 154 -3.13 -9.11 9.90
CA ASN A 154 -3.67 -8.34 11.02
C ASN A 154 -3.45 -6.83 10.84
N GLN A 155 -2.30 -6.41 10.30
CA GLN A 155 -2.04 -4.99 10.00
C GLN A 155 -2.97 -4.45 8.93
N ARG A 156 -3.24 -5.24 7.88
CA ARG A 156 -4.17 -4.84 6.81
C ARG A 156 -5.59 -4.66 7.34
N LEU A 157 -6.07 -5.62 8.13
CA LEU A 157 -7.37 -5.51 8.83
C LEU A 157 -7.43 -4.29 9.74
N LEU A 158 -6.39 -4.07 10.54
CA LEU A 158 -6.33 -2.94 11.47
C LEU A 158 -6.31 -1.60 10.73
N LEU A 159 -5.61 -1.51 9.60
CA LEU A 159 -5.58 -0.31 8.78
C LEU A 159 -6.98 0.03 8.24
N GLU A 160 -7.70 -0.97 7.72
CA GLU A 160 -9.06 -0.77 7.21
C GLU A 160 -10.03 -0.39 8.35
N ALA A 161 -9.89 -1.04 9.51
CA ALA A 161 -10.67 -0.68 10.69
C ALA A 161 -10.47 0.79 11.10
N LYS A 162 -9.22 1.25 11.13
CA LYS A 162 -8.90 2.66 11.41
C LYS A 162 -9.52 3.60 10.39
N ARG A 163 -9.44 3.27 9.10
CA ARG A 163 -10.06 4.05 8.02
C ARG A 163 -11.57 4.14 8.18
N SER A 164 -12.23 3.00 8.37
CA SER A 164 -13.69 2.96 8.56
C SER A 164 -14.13 3.76 9.78
N LEU A 165 -13.41 3.66 10.91
CA LEU A 165 -13.71 4.41 12.11
C LEU A 165 -13.54 5.93 11.95
N VAL A 166 -12.61 6.38 11.11
CA VAL A 166 -12.29 7.80 10.91
C VAL A 166 -13.14 8.43 9.82
N TYR A 167 -13.32 7.74 8.69
CA TYR A 167 -13.86 8.35 7.48
C TYR A 167 -15.31 7.97 7.18
N THR A 168 -15.94 7.15 8.03
CA THR A 168 -17.35 6.76 7.82
C THR A 168 -18.18 7.03 9.07
N ALA A 169 -19.52 7.15 8.88
CA ALA A 169 -20.49 7.24 9.96
C ALA A 169 -20.95 5.85 10.47
N MET A 170 -20.31 4.76 10.03
CA MET A 170 -20.67 3.39 10.42
C MET A 170 -20.57 3.22 11.95
N THR A 171 -21.51 2.51 12.54
CA THR A 171 -21.41 2.09 13.95
C THR A 171 -20.24 1.11 14.12
N ILE A 172 -19.78 0.91 15.35
CA ILE A 172 -18.69 -0.06 15.63
C ILE A 172 -19.09 -1.48 15.18
N ASN A 173 -20.36 -1.85 15.35
CA ASN A 173 -20.87 -3.15 14.88
C ASN A 173 -20.83 -3.24 13.36
N GLN A 174 -21.28 -2.21 12.64
CA GLN A 174 -21.21 -2.18 11.18
C GLN A 174 -19.77 -2.25 10.66
N VAL A 175 -18.81 -1.59 11.33
CA VAL A 175 -17.38 -1.72 10.99
C VAL A 175 -16.90 -3.14 11.23
N SER A 176 -17.28 -3.77 12.35
CA SER A 176 -16.97 -5.17 12.65
C SER A 176 -17.47 -6.10 11.56
N ASP A 177 -18.75 -5.97 11.19
CA ASP A 177 -19.40 -6.80 10.17
C ASP A 177 -18.76 -6.59 8.78
N SER A 178 -18.48 -5.33 8.41
CA SER A 178 -17.84 -5.00 7.12
C SER A 178 -16.42 -5.56 6.97
N LEU A 179 -15.78 -5.87 8.09
CA LEU A 179 -14.44 -6.48 8.15
C LEU A 179 -14.49 -8.01 8.33
N GLY A 180 -15.68 -8.61 8.31
CA GLY A 180 -15.87 -10.06 8.40
C GLY A 180 -15.71 -10.64 9.81
N PHE A 181 -15.76 -9.84 10.87
CA PHE A 181 -15.75 -10.37 12.22
C PHE A 181 -17.12 -10.91 12.61
N SER A 182 -17.16 -12.14 13.11
CA SER A 182 -18.42 -12.79 13.55
C SER A 182 -19.03 -12.13 14.79
N GLU A 183 -18.19 -11.50 15.62
CA GLU A 183 -18.63 -10.88 16.87
C GLU A 183 -17.96 -9.51 17.10
N PRO A 184 -18.74 -8.44 17.37
CA PRO A 184 -18.22 -7.11 17.67
C PRO A 184 -17.28 -7.06 18.89
N ALA A 185 -17.48 -7.96 19.85
CA ALA A 185 -16.60 -8.09 21.01
C ALA A 185 -15.20 -8.58 20.62
N TYR A 186 -15.12 -9.53 19.67
CA TYR A 186 -13.84 -10.02 19.15
C TYR A 186 -13.12 -8.92 18.34
N PHE A 187 -13.84 -8.20 17.48
CA PHE A 187 -13.32 -7.03 16.78
C PHE A 187 -12.76 -5.99 17.75
N SER A 188 -13.49 -5.66 18.82
CA SER A 188 -13.05 -4.66 19.79
C SER A 188 -11.75 -5.06 20.50
N ARG A 189 -11.59 -6.35 20.85
CA ARG A 189 -10.35 -6.89 21.43
C ARG A 189 -9.19 -6.87 20.43
N PHE A 190 -9.45 -7.29 19.18
CA PHE A 190 -8.48 -7.23 18.08
C PHE A 190 -7.98 -5.80 17.87
N PHE A 191 -8.89 -4.85 17.72
CA PHE A 191 -8.58 -3.45 17.48
C PHE A 191 -7.78 -2.84 18.62
N LYS A 192 -8.21 -3.06 19.89
CA LYS A 192 -7.49 -2.56 21.07
C LYS A 192 -6.07 -3.13 21.15
N ARG A 193 -5.88 -4.42 20.87
CA ARG A 193 -4.56 -5.06 20.87
C ARG A 193 -3.64 -4.45 19.80
N GLY A 194 -4.18 -4.12 18.63
CA GLY A 194 -3.38 -3.59 17.51
C GLY A 194 -3.16 -2.08 17.53
N SER A 195 -4.08 -1.30 18.13
CA SER A 195 -4.03 0.17 18.14
C SER A 195 -3.71 0.77 19.51
N GLY A 196 -3.78 -0.01 20.60
CA GLY A 196 -3.67 0.47 21.98
C GLY A 196 -4.97 1.06 22.55
N LEU A 197 -5.96 1.37 21.72
CA LEU A 197 -7.21 2.04 22.11
C LEU A 197 -8.43 1.20 21.72
N SER A 198 -9.54 1.36 22.47
CA SER A 198 -10.81 0.80 22.01
C SER A 198 -11.29 1.50 20.71
N PRO A 199 -12.09 0.85 19.85
CA PRO A 199 -12.65 1.48 18.66
C PRO A 199 -13.39 2.79 18.96
N LYS A 200 -14.15 2.83 20.07
CA LYS A 200 -14.87 4.04 20.53
C LYS A 200 -13.90 5.16 20.92
N ALA A 201 -12.88 4.84 21.73
CA ALA A 201 -11.88 5.83 22.15
C ALA A 201 -11.07 6.35 20.95
N PHE A 202 -10.72 5.47 20.01
CA PHE A 202 -10.00 5.86 18.78
C PHE A 202 -10.81 6.83 17.93
N ARG A 203 -12.12 6.61 17.78
CA ARG A 203 -13.02 7.51 17.04
C ARG A 203 -13.14 8.88 17.68
N LEU A 204 -13.11 8.98 19.01
CA LEU A 204 -13.25 10.24 19.75
C LEU A 204 -11.97 11.10 19.77
N GLN A 205 -10.83 10.55 19.38
CA GLN A 205 -9.56 11.29 19.27
C GLN A 205 -9.39 12.06 17.96
N ARG A 206 -10.46 12.18 17.18
CA ARG A 206 -10.49 12.86 15.89
C ARG A 206 -10.71 14.37 16.04
#